data_9de1f053aebfda9a15a600488006b361
#
_entry.id   9de1f053aebfda9a15a600488006b361
#
_cell.length_a   1.000
_cell.length_b   1.000
_cell.length_c   1.000
_cell.angle_alpha   90.00
_cell.angle_beta   90.00
_cell.angle_gamma   90.00
#
_symmetry.space_group_name_H-M   'P 1'
#
loop_
_entity.id
_entity.type
_entity.pdbx_description
1 polymer ?
#
loop_
_entity_poly.entity_id
_entity_poly.type
_entity_poly.pdbx_seq_one_letter_code
_entity_poly.pdbx_strand_id
1 'polypeptide(L)'
;MIDNAAQIEITCEKNCPPVSDTSNYQYPTFLRAKCMSNCRGIRDVHYEWTIERKDDQGFNFDYNKNTQFGRKGTKFFIFKNVLVSGTYGVSMKLTDSAPREGEAIFTLEFEYPPQVDSCKLIPSGGQSMLTLFKVNCSQSSAYRTLYEFVVKDKNGKICLCSYN
;
A
#
# COMPACT_ATOMS: atom_id res chain seq x y z
N MET A 1 39.89 -4.68 5.32
CA MET A 1 39.29 -3.79 4.29
C MET A 1 38.16 -3.03 4.97
N ILE A 2 38.28 -1.70 5.05
CA ILE A 2 37.19 -0.88 5.58
C ILE A 2 36.15 -0.82 4.47
N ASP A 3 34.97 -1.34 4.74
CA ASP A 3 33.84 -1.28 3.81
C ASP A 3 33.43 0.21 3.66
N ASN A 4 33.79 0.81 2.53
CA ASN A 4 33.52 2.22 2.24
C ASN A 4 32.14 2.41 1.56
N ALA A 5 31.32 1.38 1.50
CA ALA A 5 29.99 1.45 0.92
C ALA A 5 29.11 2.44 1.70
N ALA A 6 28.30 3.23 1.00
CA ALA A 6 27.33 4.11 1.62
C ALA A 6 26.21 3.26 2.26
N GLN A 7 25.94 3.51 3.52
CA GLN A 7 24.81 2.86 4.20
C GLN A 7 23.55 3.69 4.03
N ILE A 8 22.53 3.07 3.48
CA ILE A 8 21.25 3.70 3.16
C ILE A 8 20.16 3.02 3.97
N GLU A 9 19.24 3.80 4.45
CA GLU A 9 18.01 3.33 5.10
C GLU A 9 16.81 3.83 4.29
N ILE A 10 15.87 2.94 4.02
CA ILE A 10 14.56 3.30 3.49
C ILE A 10 13.57 3.29 4.65
N THR A 11 12.89 4.40 4.86
CA THR A 11 11.86 4.56 5.87
C THR A 11 10.50 4.73 5.22
N CYS A 12 9.49 4.11 5.82
CA CYS A 12 8.09 4.37 5.46
C CYS A 12 7.60 5.64 6.15
N GLU A 13 7.01 6.55 5.40
CA GLU A 13 6.36 7.75 5.93
C GLU A 13 4.83 7.67 5.85
N LYS A 14 4.29 6.84 4.94
CA LYS A 14 2.85 6.68 4.78
C LYS A 14 2.48 5.35 4.13
N ASN A 15 1.47 4.69 4.71
CA ASN A 15 0.81 3.49 4.18
C ASN A 15 1.77 2.31 3.95
N CYS A 16 2.62 2.05 4.93
CA CYS A 16 3.53 0.91 4.99
C CYS A 16 4.07 0.72 6.40
N PRO A 17 4.53 -0.46 6.80
CA PRO A 17 5.13 -0.68 8.11
C PRO A 17 6.36 0.23 8.37
N PRO A 18 6.59 0.75 9.57
CA PRO A 18 5.77 0.56 10.78
C PRO A 18 4.63 1.58 10.96
N VAL A 19 4.36 2.44 9.98
CA VAL A 19 3.32 3.49 10.07
C VAL A 19 1.91 2.91 10.03
N SER A 20 1.73 1.79 9.32
CA SER A 20 0.52 0.98 9.35
C SER A 20 0.89 -0.50 9.33
N ASP A 21 0.11 -1.34 10.01
CA ASP A 21 0.37 -2.78 10.10
C ASP A 21 0.34 -3.46 8.73
N THR A 22 -0.48 -2.95 7.82
CA THR A 22 -0.61 -3.42 6.45
C THR A 22 -0.65 -2.24 5.47
N SER A 23 -0.15 -2.46 4.27
CA SER A 23 -0.28 -1.48 3.19
C SER A 23 -1.62 -1.67 2.48
N ASN A 24 -2.30 -0.57 2.19
CA ASN A 24 -3.56 -0.58 1.44
C ASN A 24 -3.38 0.15 0.11
N TYR A 25 -3.56 -0.56 -1.00
CA TYR A 25 -3.36 -0.01 -2.34
C TYR A 25 -4.31 1.16 -2.70
N GLN A 26 -5.43 1.32 -1.98
CA GLN A 26 -6.35 2.46 -2.15
C GLN A 26 -5.79 3.78 -1.63
N TYR A 27 -4.68 3.74 -0.90
CA TYR A 27 -3.99 4.92 -0.41
C TYR A 27 -2.61 5.05 -1.06
N PRO A 28 -2.11 6.28 -1.22
CA PRO A 28 -0.75 6.48 -1.72
C PRO A 28 0.28 5.99 -0.70
N THR A 29 1.38 5.45 -1.20
CA THR A 29 2.51 5.00 -0.38
C THR A 29 3.66 5.98 -0.50
N PHE A 30 4.28 6.33 0.62
CA PHE A 30 5.41 7.23 0.63
C PHE A 30 6.59 6.65 1.38
N LEU A 31 7.69 6.48 0.66
CA LEU A 31 8.99 6.04 1.16
C LEU A 31 10.00 7.18 1.05
N ARG A 32 10.93 7.21 1.98
CA ARG A 32 12.08 8.10 1.98
C ARG A 32 13.36 7.31 2.19
N ALA A 33 14.36 7.61 1.38
CA ALA A 33 15.70 7.11 1.58
C ALA A 33 16.55 8.15 2.31
N LYS A 34 17.35 7.69 3.26
CA LYS A 34 18.29 8.48 4.04
C LYS A 34 19.65 7.80 4.02
N CYS A 35 20.67 8.57 3.76
CA CYS A 35 22.02 8.08 3.95
C CYS A 35 22.42 8.16 5.41
N MET A 36 22.85 7.05 5.98
CA MET A 36 23.17 6.91 7.40
C MET A 36 24.67 7.09 7.67
N SER A 37 25.52 6.56 6.80
CA SER A 37 26.97 6.68 6.94
C SER A 37 27.68 6.61 5.60
N ASN A 38 28.94 7.08 5.59
CA ASN A 38 29.83 7.11 4.42
C ASN A 38 29.32 7.98 3.25
N CYS A 39 28.45 8.97 3.54
CA CYS A 39 27.85 9.86 2.56
C CYS A 39 28.50 11.24 2.49
N ARG A 40 29.54 11.48 3.30
CA ARG A 40 30.23 12.78 3.34
C ARG A 40 31.12 12.97 2.11
N GLY A 41 31.01 14.14 1.50
CA GLY A 41 31.83 14.53 0.36
C GLY A 41 31.29 14.05 -0.98
N ILE A 42 30.07 13.53 -1.02
CA ILE A 42 29.39 13.09 -2.24
C ILE A 42 28.91 14.33 -3.00
N ARG A 43 29.68 14.78 -3.96
CA ARG A 43 29.22 15.69 -5.01
C ARG A 43 28.64 14.81 -6.12
N ASP A 44 27.48 15.16 -6.64
CA ASP A 44 26.81 14.45 -7.74
C ASP A 44 26.31 13.03 -7.37
N VAL A 45 25.57 12.95 -6.28
CA VAL A 45 24.90 11.71 -5.88
C VAL A 45 23.70 11.45 -6.74
N HIS A 46 23.65 10.28 -7.34
CA HIS A 46 22.49 9.79 -8.06
C HIS A 46 21.73 8.77 -7.20
N TYR A 47 20.48 9.08 -6.92
CA TYR A 47 19.54 8.17 -6.27
C TYR A 47 18.61 7.58 -7.31
N GLU A 48 18.50 6.28 -7.34
CA GLU A 48 17.63 5.58 -8.28
C GLU A 48 16.78 4.53 -7.58
N TRP A 49 15.47 4.65 -7.72
CA TRP A 49 14.50 3.72 -7.20
C TRP A 49 14.16 2.65 -8.22
N THR A 50 14.06 1.42 -7.75
CA THR A 50 13.47 0.33 -8.51
C THR A 50 12.38 -0.35 -7.70
N ILE A 51 11.37 -0.86 -8.38
CA ILE A 51 10.30 -1.64 -7.78
C ILE A 51 10.07 -2.88 -8.63
N GLU A 52 10.01 -4.01 -7.98
CA GLU A 52 9.71 -5.29 -8.59
C GLU A 52 8.61 -6.00 -7.81
N ARG A 53 7.83 -6.81 -8.47
CA ARG A 53 6.85 -7.66 -7.84
C ARG A 53 7.44 -9.05 -7.68
N LYS A 54 7.45 -9.59 -6.45
CA LYS A 54 8.16 -10.84 -6.15
C LYS A 54 7.52 -12.08 -6.78
N ASP A 55 6.22 -12.03 -7.03
CA ASP A 55 5.43 -13.11 -7.59
C ASP A 55 5.16 -12.97 -9.11
N ASP A 56 5.68 -11.91 -9.75
CA ASP A 56 5.47 -11.65 -11.18
C ASP A 56 6.74 -11.08 -11.84
N GLN A 57 7.45 -11.93 -12.57
CA GLN A 57 8.66 -11.52 -13.30
C GLN A 57 8.37 -10.61 -14.51
N GLY A 58 7.14 -10.56 -14.96
CA GLY A 58 6.69 -9.70 -16.05
C GLY A 58 6.24 -8.32 -15.59
N PHE A 59 6.26 -8.04 -14.28
CA PHE A 59 5.83 -6.77 -13.73
C PHE A 59 6.63 -5.60 -14.29
N ASN A 60 5.93 -4.66 -14.88
CA ASN A 60 6.52 -3.44 -15.44
C ASN A 60 5.89 -2.20 -14.79
N PHE A 61 6.72 -1.35 -14.21
CA PHE A 61 6.29 -0.18 -13.47
C PHE A 61 6.64 1.12 -14.21
N ASP A 62 5.62 1.87 -14.61
CA ASP A 62 5.81 3.18 -15.26
C ASP A 62 5.99 4.27 -14.19
N TYR A 63 7.23 4.64 -13.91
CA TYR A 63 7.59 5.63 -12.89
C TYR A 63 7.00 7.02 -13.18
N ASN A 64 6.85 7.40 -14.44
CA ASN A 64 6.36 8.72 -14.81
C ASN A 64 4.85 8.87 -14.55
N LYS A 65 4.10 7.79 -14.74
CA LYS A 65 2.65 7.78 -14.52
C LYS A 65 2.27 7.45 -13.09
N ASN A 66 3.08 6.63 -12.41
CA ASN A 66 2.71 5.98 -11.18
C ASN A 66 3.33 6.61 -9.94
N THR A 67 4.23 7.59 -10.11
CA THR A 67 4.88 8.27 -9.00
C THR A 67 4.87 9.79 -9.18
N GLN A 68 4.95 10.50 -8.05
CA GLN A 68 5.01 11.96 -8.07
C GLN A 68 6.39 12.51 -8.47
N PHE A 69 7.46 11.82 -8.10
CA PHE A 69 8.83 12.31 -8.26
C PHE A 69 9.63 11.50 -9.29
N GLY A 70 8.98 10.54 -9.94
CA GLY A 70 9.65 9.64 -10.86
C GLY A 70 10.58 8.66 -10.13
N ARG A 71 11.65 8.26 -10.81
CA ARG A 71 12.61 7.24 -10.38
C ARG A 71 13.80 7.80 -9.60
N LYS A 72 13.99 9.12 -9.58
CA LYS A 72 15.17 9.78 -9.04
C LYS A 72 14.91 10.52 -7.75
N GLY A 73 15.96 10.65 -6.93
CA GLY A 73 15.93 11.40 -5.68
C GLY A 73 15.65 10.56 -4.44
N THR A 74 15.59 11.20 -3.28
CA THR A 74 15.47 10.54 -1.97
C THR A 74 14.04 10.22 -1.57
N LYS A 75 13.05 10.64 -2.35
CA LYS A 75 11.62 10.47 -2.06
C LYS A 75 10.98 9.60 -3.13
N PHE A 76 10.20 8.63 -2.70
CA PHE A 76 9.44 7.74 -3.58
C PHE A 76 7.97 7.73 -3.17
N PHE A 77 7.15 8.41 -3.94
CA PHE A 77 5.73 8.54 -3.69
C PHE A 77 4.95 7.83 -4.78
N ILE A 78 4.31 6.74 -4.43
CA ILE A 78 3.50 5.91 -5.34
C ILE A 78 2.05 6.34 -5.19
N PHE A 79 1.38 6.61 -6.31
CA PHE A 79 -0.03 6.99 -6.30
C PHE A 79 -0.93 5.83 -5.84
N LYS A 80 -2.12 6.17 -5.36
CA LYS A 80 -3.14 5.19 -5.00
C LYS A 80 -3.58 4.36 -6.21
N ASN A 81 -4.01 3.13 -5.97
CA ASN A 81 -4.53 2.20 -6.99
C ASN A 81 -3.53 1.83 -8.09
N VAL A 82 -2.24 2.05 -7.87
CA VAL A 82 -1.17 1.67 -8.81
C VAL A 82 -0.70 0.25 -8.54
N LEU A 83 -0.42 -0.05 -7.29
CA LEU A 83 -0.05 -1.40 -6.86
C LEU A 83 -1.32 -2.17 -6.50
N VAL A 84 -1.34 -3.44 -6.85
CA VAL A 84 -2.40 -4.36 -6.44
C VAL A 84 -1.91 -5.22 -5.28
N SER A 85 -2.77 -6.09 -4.75
CA SER A 85 -2.33 -7.06 -3.73
C SER A 85 -1.15 -7.89 -4.20
N GLY A 86 -0.22 -8.14 -3.30
CA GLY A 86 1.03 -8.85 -3.56
C GLY A 86 2.19 -8.27 -2.79
N THR A 87 3.35 -8.88 -2.95
CA THR A 87 4.59 -8.47 -2.30
C THR A 87 5.52 -7.81 -3.31
N TYR A 88 5.99 -6.61 -2.97
CA TYR A 88 6.89 -5.82 -3.79
C TYR A 88 8.21 -5.57 -3.09
N GLY A 89 9.32 -5.77 -3.81
CA GLY A 89 10.63 -5.29 -3.42
C GLY A 89 10.84 -3.89 -3.96
N VAL A 90 11.06 -2.91 -3.08
CA VAL A 90 11.44 -1.56 -3.46
C VAL A 90 12.89 -1.37 -3.09
N SER A 91 13.76 -1.20 -4.07
CA SER A 91 15.16 -0.94 -3.82
C SER A 91 15.53 0.49 -4.20
N MET A 92 16.50 1.02 -3.50
CA MET A 92 17.11 2.30 -3.79
C MET A 92 18.60 2.14 -3.92
N LYS A 93 19.13 2.47 -5.08
CA LYS A 93 20.56 2.48 -5.36
C LYS A 93 21.09 3.90 -5.33
N LEU A 94 22.18 4.08 -4.60
CA LEU A 94 22.95 5.30 -4.58
C LEU A 94 24.25 5.06 -5.35
N THR A 95 24.49 5.91 -6.33
CA THR A 95 25.75 5.90 -7.08
C THR A 95 26.42 7.28 -7.01
N ASP A 96 27.73 7.29 -6.89
CA ASP A 96 28.59 8.48 -6.81
C ASP A 96 29.59 8.47 -7.95
N SER A 97 30.20 9.61 -8.21
CA SER A 97 31.34 9.77 -9.13
C SER A 97 32.61 9.01 -8.69
N ALA A 98 32.76 8.71 -7.40
CA ALA A 98 33.69 7.70 -6.90
C ALA A 98 32.98 6.34 -6.87
N PRO A 99 33.66 5.19 -7.02
CA PRO A 99 33.00 3.88 -7.09
C PRO A 99 32.47 3.44 -5.72
N ARG A 100 31.64 4.28 -5.12
CA ARG A 100 30.90 3.99 -3.89
C ARG A 100 29.46 3.73 -4.26
N GLU A 101 29.07 2.50 -4.08
CA GLU A 101 27.69 2.10 -4.28
C GLU A 101 27.06 1.83 -2.91
N GLY A 102 25.83 2.27 -2.74
CA GLY A 102 24.99 1.91 -1.61
C GLY A 102 23.65 1.41 -2.13
N GLU A 103 23.13 0.39 -1.53
CA GLU A 103 21.82 -0.15 -1.85
C GLU A 103 21.03 -0.42 -0.57
N ALA A 104 19.74 -0.15 -0.63
CA ALA A 104 18.80 -0.53 0.41
C ALA A 104 17.56 -1.13 -0.23
N ILE A 105 16.97 -2.11 0.43
CA ILE A 105 15.76 -2.80 -0.03
C ILE A 105 14.69 -2.68 1.05
N PHE A 106 13.47 -2.34 0.64
CA PHE A 106 12.29 -2.26 1.47
C PHE A 106 11.20 -3.17 0.89
N THR A 107 10.58 -3.98 1.72
CA THR A 107 9.47 -4.84 1.29
C THR A 107 8.15 -4.17 1.59
N LEU A 108 7.31 -4.02 0.56
CA LEU A 108 5.92 -3.60 0.67
C LEU A 108 5.03 -4.83 0.48
N GLU A 109 4.07 -4.99 1.36
CA GLU A 109 3.08 -6.06 1.28
C GLU A 109 1.69 -5.46 1.24
N PHE A 110 0.96 -5.70 0.14
CA PHE A 110 -0.41 -5.26 -0.04
C PHE A 110 -1.33 -6.48 0.03
N GLU A 111 -2.24 -6.44 0.97
CA GLU A 111 -3.23 -7.48 1.15
C GLU A 111 -4.43 -7.28 0.22
N TYR A 112 -5.10 -8.39 -0.08
CA TYR A 112 -6.40 -8.31 -0.74
C TYR A 112 -7.41 -7.62 0.18
N PRO A 113 -8.27 -6.75 -0.37
CA PRO A 113 -9.37 -6.23 0.42
C PRO A 113 -10.22 -7.40 0.91
N PRO A 114 -10.78 -7.31 2.13
CA PRO A 114 -11.66 -8.35 2.63
C PRO A 114 -12.80 -8.58 1.64
N GLN A 115 -12.97 -9.83 1.24
CA GLN A 115 -14.08 -10.22 0.35
C GLN A 115 -15.23 -10.70 1.21
N VAL A 116 -16.42 -10.16 0.93
CA VAL A 116 -17.66 -10.65 1.49
C VAL A 116 -18.20 -11.70 0.52
N ASP A 117 -18.15 -12.98 0.91
CA ASP A 117 -18.57 -14.08 0.03
C ASP A 117 -20.07 -14.04 -0.24
N SER A 118 -20.87 -13.85 0.79
CA SER A 118 -22.30 -13.70 0.66
C SER A 118 -22.94 -13.04 1.88
N CYS A 119 -23.97 -12.25 1.66
CA CYS A 119 -24.84 -11.77 2.73
C CYS A 119 -26.26 -12.26 2.50
N LYS A 120 -26.90 -12.75 3.56
CA LYS A 120 -28.31 -13.16 3.53
C LYS A 120 -29.12 -12.25 4.44
N LEU A 121 -30.23 -11.74 3.90
CA LEU A 121 -31.21 -10.99 4.66
C LEU A 121 -32.29 -11.96 5.15
N ILE A 122 -32.55 -11.97 6.44
CA ILE A 122 -33.55 -12.87 7.08
C ILE A 122 -34.50 -12.04 7.94
N PRO A 123 -35.81 -12.07 7.66
CA PRO A 123 -36.46 -12.64 6.48
C PRO A 123 -36.10 -11.86 5.20
N SER A 124 -36.30 -12.46 4.03
CA SER A 124 -36.03 -11.84 2.73
C SER A 124 -37.01 -10.72 2.35
N GLY A 125 -38.12 -10.61 3.07
CA GLY A 125 -39.13 -9.56 2.92
C GLY A 125 -39.88 -9.35 4.21
N GLY A 126 -40.57 -8.20 4.33
CA GLY A 126 -41.32 -7.86 5.52
C GLY A 126 -42.02 -6.52 5.41
N GLN A 127 -42.72 -6.12 6.47
CA GLN A 127 -43.42 -4.85 6.59
C GLN A 127 -42.55 -3.83 7.31
N SER A 128 -42.55 -2.60 6.81
CA SER A 128 -41.86 -1.48 7.45
C SER A 128 -42.29 -1.32 8.90
N MET A 129 -41.38 -1.08 9.81
CA MET A 129 -41.53 -0.90 11.26
C MET A 129 -42.04 -2.13 12.04
N LEU A 130 -42.45 -3.22 11.38
CA LEU A 130 -42.96 -4.43 12.03
C LEU A 130 -41.99 -5.60 11.92
N THR A 131 -41.20 -5.65 10.89
CA THR A 131 -40.29 -6.77 10.64
C THR A 131 -38.87 -6.42 11.06
N LEU A 132 -38.32 -7.21 11.98
CA LEU A 132 -36.88 -7.14 12.32
C LEU A 132 -36.07 -7.94 11.30
N PHE A 133 -35.25 -7.27 10.56
CA PHE A 133 -34.36 -7.88 9.58
C PHE A 133 -33.01 -8.18 10.20
N LYS A 134 -32.49 -9.38 9.97
CA LYS A 134 -31.13 -9.77 10.33
C LYS A 134 -30.31 -9.96 9.06
N VAL A 135 -29.18 -9.30 8.95
CA VAL A 135 -28.21 -9.54 7.88
C VAL A 135 -27.15 -10.49 8.42
N ASN A 136 -26.94 -11.59 7.71
CA ASN A 136 -25.90 -12.58 8.03
C ASN A 136 -24.96 -12.68 6.86
N CYS A 137 -23.72 -12.24 7.06
CA CYS A 137 -22.67 -12.26 6.04
C CYS A 137 -21.62 -13.32 6.38
N SER A 138 -21.22 -14.10 5.39
CA SER A 138 -20.05 -14.97 5.46
C SER A 138 -18.81 -14.21 4.98
N GLN A 139 -17.69 -14.47 5.63
CA GLN A 139 -16.42 -13.81 5.38
C GLN A 139 -15.34 -14.86 5.17
N SER A 140 -14.59 -14.74 4.08
CA SER A 140 -13.47 -15.64 3.75
C SER A 140 -12.14 -15.20 4.33
N SER A 141 -12.02 -13.98 4.85
CA SER A 141 -10.76 -13.45 5.37
C SER A 141 -10.68 -13.55 6.90
N ALA A 142 -9.47 -13.80 7.41
CA ALA A 142 -9.15 -13.84 8.84
C ALA A 142 -9.10 -12.44 9.50
N TYR A 143 -9.33 -11.38 8.75
CA TYR A 143 -9.22 -10.00 9.23
C TYR A 143 -10.51 -9.48 9.83
N ARG A 144 -10.38 -8.62 10.86
CA ARG A 144 -11.52 -7.86 11.39
C ARG A 144 -12.06 -6.94 10.29
N THR A 145 -13.27 -7.25 9.83
CA THR A 145 -13.95 -6.48 8.79
C THR A 145 -15.07 -5.67 9.43
N LEU A 146 -15.10 -4.38 9.15
CA LEU A 146 -16.22 -3.50 9.48
C LEU A 146 -17.21 -3.54 8.31
N TYR A 147 -18.45 -3.85 8.62
CA TYR A 147 -19.53 -3.86 7.64
C TYR A 147 -20.37 -2.60 7.79
N GLU A 148 -20.62 -1.93 6.68
CA GLU A 148 -21.58 -0.85 6.58
C GLU A 148 -22.77 -1.33 5.77
N PHE A 149 -23.96 -1.29 6.37
CA PHE A 149 -25.20 -1.67 5.71
C PHE A 149 -25.94 -0.41 5.28
N VAL A 150 -26.23 -0.32 3.99
CA VAL A 150 -26.94 0.80 3.40
C VAL A 150 -28.30 0.31 2.91
N VAL A 151 -29.36 0.85 3.48
CA VAL A 151 -30.73 0.59 3.02
C VAL A 151 -31.17 1.72 2.10
N LYS A 152 -31.62 1.38 0.88
CA LYS A 152 -32.21 2.32 -0.06
C LYS A 152 -33.69 2.11 -0.14
N ASP A 153 -34.47 3.16 0.00
CA ASP A 153 -35.90 3.11 -0.27
C ASP A 153 -36.21 3.09 -1.77
N LYS A 154 -37.49 2.93 -2.14
CA LYS A 154 -37.94 2.91 -3.54
C LYS A 154 -37.60 4.20 -4.34
N ASN A 155 -37.29 5.29 -3.64
CA ASN A 155 -36.93 6.57 -4.23
C ASN A 155 -35.40 6.79 -4.24
N GLY A 156 -34.62 5.78 -3.83
CA GLY A 156 -33.17 5.85 -3.76
C GLY A 156 -32.63 6.60 -2.54
N LYS A 157 -33.50 6.99 -1.60
CA LYS A 157 -33.05 7.65 -0.36
C LYS A 157 -32.33 6.63 0.51
N ILE A 158 -31.13 7.00 0.95
CA ILE A 158 -30.24 6.17 1.73
C ILE A 158 -30.55 6.36 3.21
N CYS A 159 -30.81 5.26 3.93
CA CYS A 159 -30.82 5.21 5.38
C CYS A 159 -29.56 4.45 5.83
N LEU A 160 -28.68 5.13 6.56
CA LEU A 160 -27.51 4.50 7.17
C LEU A 160 -27.94 3.77 8.44
N CYS A 161 -27.76 2.46 8.47
CA CYS A 161 -27.89 1.66 9.68
C CYS A 161 -26.48 1.29 10.14
N SER A 162 -25.93 2.02 11.11
CA SER A 162 -24.70 1.62 11.77
C SER A 162 -25.02 0.64 12.88
N TYR A 163 -24.38 -0.52 12.88
CA TYR A 163 -24.36 -1.44 14.02
C TYR A 163 -22.97 -1.41 14.66
N ASN A 164 -22.95 -1.17 15.97
CA ASN A 164 -21.79 -1.39 16.83
C ASN A 164 -21.65 -2.87 17.16
#